data_0cc8b4fa10137c8038435c8b3f1c99b2
#
_entry.id   0cc8b4fa10137c8038435c8b3f1c99b2
#
_cell.length_a   1.000
_cell.length_b   1.000
_cell.length_c   1.000
_cell.angle_alpha   90.00
_cell.angle_beta   90.00
_cell.angle_gamma   90.00
#
_symmetry.space_group_name_H-M   'P 1'
#
loop_
_entity.id
_entity.type
_entity.pdbx_description
1 polymer ?
#
loop_
_entity_poly.entity_id
_entity_poly.type
_entity_poly.pdbx_seq_one_letter_code
_entity_poly.pdbx_strand_id
1 'polypeptide(L)'
;VALQASGYHVVCLPAQDKEAVNVGLKYVNNDACYPAIISIGQLVEALESGQYDLDNVSVLMTQTGGGCRATNYIPLLRKALNDAGFSQVPVVSVSMGNKGVESNPGFKFTLPMIKRLVVAFLYGDLFERVVYRTRPYETEKGMVDQLHQDWLKRVEANVRNGSLTQFNHFMKKIIRTFDEIPLQEIKKPKVGVVGEILVKYSPTANNDIVRLLEEEGAEAVVPDIVGFMNYSLYNQIWKYENMGMSKQSKRLAEFAIKIIELVEKPMDKALRKSVRFDGIHSIYDMAADASKILSIGNHTGEGWFLTAEMIELLKHEVNNIVCMQPFGCLPNHIVGKGVIETPWTTPAPLG
;
A
#
# COMPACT_ATOMS: atom_id res chain seq x y z
N VAL A 1 -15.40 3.82 3.99
CA VAL A 1 -16.39 2.79 4.37
C VAL A 1 -16.08 2.16 5.73
N ALA A 2 -14.91 1.50 5.93
CA ALA A 2 -14.59 0.78 7.19
C ALA A 2 -14.61 1.68 8.44
N LEU A 3 -13.97 2.84 8.38
CA LEU A 3 -13.96 3.82 9.45
C LEU A 3 -15.34 4.46 9.67
N GLN A 4 -16.05 4.79 8.59
CA GLN A 4 -17.43 5.31 8.67
C GLN A 4 -18.37 4.31 9.36
N ALA A 5 -18.27 3.02 8.99
CA ALA A 5 -19.03 1.95 9.66
C ALA A 5 -18.64 1.75 11.13
N SER A 6 -17.52 2.31 11.56
CA SER A 6 -17.04 2.30 12.96
C SER A 6 -17.44 3.54 13.75
N GLY A 7 -18.28 4.40 13.17
CA GLY A 7 -18.86 5.58 13.85
C GLY A 7 -18.09 6.88 13.64
N TYR A 8 -17.08 6.90 12.76
CA TYR A 8 -16.35 8.11 12.42
C TYR A 8 -16.90 8.74 11.15
N HIS A 9 -17.11 10.05 11.15
CA HIS A 9 -17.35 10.80 9.92
C HIS A 9 -16.02 11.04 9.24
N VAL A 10 -15.73 10.29 8.16
CA VAL A 10 -14.44 10.33 7.47
C VAL A 10 -14.64 10.78 6.04
N VAL A 11 -13.89 11.80 5.66
CA VAL A 11 -13.72 12.25 4.28
C VAL A 11 -12.37 11.76 3.79
N CYS A 12 -12.37 11.05 2.67
CA CYS A 12 -11.15 10.70 1.96
C CYS A 12 -10.88 11.84 0.98
N LEU A 13 -9.73 12.51 1.14
CA LEU A 13 -9.38 13.59 0.25
C LEU A 13 -9.12 13.03 -1.15
N PRO A 14 -9.66 13.65 -2.19
CA PRO A 14 -9.37 13.24 -3.56
C PRO A 14 -7.89 13.50 -3.86
N ALA A 15 -7.24 12.54 -4.48
CA ALA A 15 -5.90 12.70 -5.03
C ALA A 15 -6.05 13.31 -6.43
N GLN A 16 -6.11 14.64 -6.58
CA GLN A 16 -6.60 15.20 -7.83
C GLN A 16 -5.61 16.05 -8.62
N ASP A 17 -4.68 16.78 -7.97
CA ASP A 17 -3.85 17.72 -8.74
C ASP A 17 -2.50 18.05 -8.09
N LYS A 18 -1.77 18.91 -8.75
CA LYS A 18 -0.47 19.39 -8.28
C LYS A 18 -0.56 20.52 -7.24
N GLU A 19 -1.76 21.03 -6.94
CA GLU A 19 -1.93 22.10 -5.97
C GLU A 19 -1.52 21.67 -4.56
N ALA A 20 -1.84 20.44 -4.18
CA ALA A 20 -1.36 19.85 -2.94
C ALA A 20 0.17 19.90 -2.80
N VAL A 21 0.91 19.76 -3.90
CA VAL A 21 2.38 19.89 -3.90
C VAL A 21 2.78 21.34 -3.66
N ASN A 22 2.14 22.30 -4.31
CA ASN A 22 2.41 23.74 -4.15
C ASN A 22 2.15 24.18 -2.71
N VAL A 23 1.02 23.78 -2.12
CA VAL A 23 0.69 24.05 -0.72
C VAL A 23 1.70 23.35 0.19
N GLY A 24 2.05 22.09 -0.09
CA GLY A 24 3.07 21.36 0.66
C GLY A 24 4.42 22.06 0.66
N LEU A 25 4.88 22.55 -0.47
CA LEU A 25 6.15 23.31 -0.60
C LEU A 25 6.13 24.65 0.15
N LYS A 26 4.96 25.23 0.38
CA LYS A 26 4.82 26.46 1.15
C LYS A 26 5.05 26.26 2.66
N TYR A 27 4.65 25.09 3.20
CA TYR A 27 4.64 24.84 4.64
C TYR A 27 5.60 23.74 5.10
N VAL A 28 6.07 22.89 4.20
CA VAL A 28 7.05 21.83 4.48
C VAL A 28 8.38 22.21 3.83
N ASN A 29 9.49 21.95 4.52
CA ASN A 29 10.80 22.15 3.93
C ASN A 29 10.93 21.36 2.61
N ASN A 30 11.36 22.01 1.54
CA ASN A 30 11.55 21.43 0.21
C ASN A 30 12.62 20.30 0.16
N ASP A 31 13.49 20.21 1.16
CA ASP A 31 14.43 19.11 1.34
C ASP A 31 13.80 17.86 2.00
N ALA A 32 12.52 17.95 2.42
CA ALA A 32 11.78 16.78 2.85
C ALA A 32 11.48 15.86 1.67
N CYS A 33 11.16 14.59 1.96
CA CYS A 33 10.77 13.66 0.89
C CYS A 33 9.42 14.07 0.25
N TYR A 34 9.27 13.82 -1.03
CA TYR A 34 8.06 14.15 -1.79
C TYR A 34 6.75 13.61 -1.15
N PRO A 35 6.70 12.37 -0.59
CA PRO A 35 5.52 11.90 0.13
C PRO A 35 5.12 12.78 1.32
N ALA A 36 6.07 13.34 2.06
CA ALA A 36 5.77 14.28 3.15
C ALA A 36 5.14 15.58 2.62
N ILE A 37 5.71 16.12 1.54
CA ILE A 37 5.25 17.36 0.92
C ILE A 37 3.81 17.20 0.43
N ILE A 38 3.53 16.18 -0.38
CA ILE A 38 2.20 15.99 -0.97
C ILE A 38 1.14 15.63 0.08
N SER A 39 1.46 14.74 1.04
CA SER A 39 0.48 14.32 2.05
C SER A 39 0.11 15.45 3.01
N ILE A 40 1.07 16.26 3.43
CA ILE A 40 0.83 17.42 4.29
C ILE A 40 0.11 18.51 3.48
N GLY A 41 0.54 18.74 2.24
CA GLY A 41 -0.09 19.69 1.35
C GLY A 41 -1.56 19.42 1.12
N GLN A 42 -1.95 18.17 0.85
CA GLN A 42 -3.36 17.77 0.69
C GLN A 42 -4.21 18.09 1.93
N LEU A 43 -3.67 17.85 3.12
CA LEU A 43 -4.39 18.12 4.37
C LEU A 43 -4.55 19.63 4.61
N VAL A 44 -3.51 20.40 4.37
CA VAL A 44 -3.54 21.88 4.54
C VAL A 44 -4.45 22.51 3.48
N GLU A 45 -4.32 22.12 2.21
CA GLU A 45 -5.17 22.56 1.10
C GLU A 45 -6.66 22.33 1.41
N ALA A 46 -7.01 21.13 1.90
CA ALA A 46 -8.37 20.81 2.28
C ALA A 46 -8.91 21.79 3.34
N LEU A 47 -8.10 22.15 4.35
CA LEU A 47 -8.50 23.11 5.37
C LEU A 47 -8.56 24.55 4.82
N GLU A 48 -7.64 24.96 3.93
CA GLU A 48 -7.66 26.24 3.24
C GLU A 48 -8.87 26.41 2.33
N SER A 49 -9.46 25.30 1.85
CA SER A 49 -10.63 25.32 0.95
C SER A 49 -11.90 25.95 1.54
N GLY A 50 -11.97 26.07 2.88
CA GLY A 50 -13.15 26.57 3.60
C GLY A 50 -14.37 25.63 3.59
N GLN A 51 -14.21 24.39 3.07
CA GLN A 51 -15.32 23.42 3.00
C GLN A 51 -15.56 22.68 4.33
N TYR A 52 -14.64 22.79 5.28
CA TYR A 52 -14.69 22.08 6.55
C TYR A 52 -14.82 23.04 7.74
N ASP A 53 -15.65 22.67 8.69
CA ASP A 53 -15.78 23.39 9.95
C ASP A 53 -14.55 23.09 10.84
N LEU A 54 -13.70 24.10 11.00
CA LEU A 54 -12.42 23.97 11.70
C LEU A 54 -12.56 23.63 13.19
N ASP A 55 -13.71 23.90 13.80
CA ASP A 55 -14.01 23.57 15.20
C ASP A 55 -14.43 22.09 15.37
N ASN A 56 -14.85 21.44 14.28
CA ASN A 56 -15.38 20.07 14.28
C ASN A 56 -14.62 19.11 13.34
N VAL A 57 -13.42 19.49 12.87
CA VAL A 57 -12.58 18.67 11.99
C VAL A 57 -11.32 18.21 12.72
N SER A 58 -10.80 17.06 12.34
CA SER A 58 -9.44 16.59 12.68
C SER A 58 -8.78 15.99 11.45
N VAL A 59 -7.48 16.10 11.37
CA VAL A 59 -6.70 15.47 10.29
C VAL A 59 -6.08 14.16 10.78
N LEU A 60 -6.09 13.13 9.92
CA LEU A 60 -5.52 11.81 10.22
C LEU A 60 -4.32 11.56 9.31
N MET A 61 -3.20 11.19 9.90
CA MET A 61 -1.99 10.84 9.17
C MET A 61 -1.31 9.62 9.79
N THR A 62 -0.73 8.78 8.94
CA THR A 62 0.10 7.65 9.37
C THR A 62 1.52 8.11 9.68
N GLN A 63 2.18 7.40 10.60
CA GLN A 63 3.56 7.61 10.96
C GLN A 63 4.26 6.27 11.13
N THR A 64 5.50 6.17 10.68
CA THR A 64 6.36 5.00 10.90
C THR A 64 7.46 5.32 11.91
N GLY A 65 8.43 4.41 12.05
CA GLY A 65 9.63 4.62 12.87
C GLY A 65 10.92 4.40 12.07
N GLY A 66 12.07 4.61 12.71
CA GLY A 66 13.38 4.36 12.13
C GLY A 66 13.93 5.51 11.29
N GLY A 67 14.79 5.22 10.33
CA GLY A 67 15.49 6.20 9.49
C GLY A 67 14.67 6.78 8.33
N CYS A 68 13.38 6.47 8.22
CA CYS A 68 12.49 7.05 7.23
C CYS A 68 11.97 8.42 7.68
N ARG A 69 11.77 9.36 6.75
CA ARG A 69 11.14 10.68 7.04
C ARG A 69 9.73 10.54 7.61
N ALA A 70 9.01 9.45 7.31
CA ALA A 70 7.70 9.17 7.88
C ALA A 70 7.70 9.09 9.42
N THR A 71 8.84 8.93 10.06
CA THR A 71 9.00 9.08 11.52
C THR A 71 8.64 10.49 12.01
N ASN A 72 8.78 11.49 11.15
CA ASN A 72 8.56 12.90 11.48
C ASN A 72 7.31 13.51 10.82
N TYR A 73 6.45 12.72 10.19
CA TYR A 73 5.27 13.24 9.49
C TYR A 73 4.32 14.00 10.42
N ILE A 74 4.07 13.50 11.62
CA ILE A 74 3.17 14.15 12.58
C ILE A 74 3.73 15.51 13.08
N PRO A 75 4.98 15.60 13.55
CA PRO A 75 5.58 16.90 13.87
C PRO A 75 5.63 17.89 12.69
N LEU A 76 5.94 17.41 11.49
CA LEU A 76 5.94 18.25 10.28
C LEU A 76 4.53 18.76 9.94
N LEU A 77 3.50 17.89 10.04
CA LEU A 77 2.11 18.29 9.84
C LEU A 77 1.67 19.33 10.87
N ARG A 78 1.98 19.14 12.14
CA ARG A 78 1.65 20.12 13.19
C ARG A 78 2.31 21.47 12.96
N LYS A 79 3.59 21.46 12.54
CA LYS A 79 4.27 22.68 12.15
C LYS A 79 3.55 23.37 10.99
N ALA A 80 3.24 22.62 9.94
CA ALA A 80 2.55 23.15 8.77
C ALA A 80 1.16 23.72 9.12
N LEU A 81 0.39 23.05 9.95
CA LEU A 81 -0.91 23.54 10.44
C LEU A 81 -0.77 24.82 11.25
N ASN A 82 0.24 24.90 12.11
CA ASN A 82 0.51 26.14 12.89
C ASN A 82 0.88 27.30 11.96
N ASP A 83 1.77 27.07 11.01
CA ASP A 83 2.23 28.09 10.05
C ASP A 83 1.12 28.54 9.09
N ALA A 84 0.16 27.67 8.79
CA ALA A 84 -1.03 27.95 7.98
C ALA A 84 -2.20 28.57 8.79
N GLY A 85 -2.07 28.74 10.10
CA GLY A 85 -3.11 29.33 10.96
C GLY A 85 -4.17 28.35 11.45
N PHE A 86 -3.93 27.04 11.35
CA PHE A 86 -4.83 25.95 11.77
C PHE A 86 -4.37 25.20 13.02
N SER A 87 -3.68 25.88 13.94
CA SER A 87 -3.11 25.28 15.16
C SER A 87 -4.16 24.59 16.06
N GLN A 88 -5.44 25.01 15.97
CA GLN A 88 -6.58 24.42 16.70
C GLN A 88 -7.02 23.05 16.18
N VAL A 89 -6.67 22.69 14.91
CA VAL A 89 -7.11 21.44 14.29
C VAL A 89 -6.34 20.24 14.87
N PRO A 90 -7.01 19.28 15.51
CA PRO A 90 -6.35 18.12 16.09
C PRO A 90 -5.75 17.20 15.02
N VAL A 91 -4.58 16.62 15.32
CA VAL A 91 -3.92 15.63 14.48
C VAL A 91 -4.06 14.25 15.11
N VAL A 92 -4.74 13.35 14.41
CA VAL A 92 -4.84 11.93 14.76
C VAL A 92 -3.67 11.19 14.13
N SER A 93 -2.78 10.66 14.97
CA SER A 93 -1.64 9.85 14.53
C SER A 93 -1.99 8.38 14.52
N VAL A 94 -1.80 7.72 13.36
CA VAL A 94 -1.90 6.27 13.25
C VAL A 94 -0.50 5.70 13.06
N SER A 95 0.02 5.04 14.09
CA SER A 95 1.37 4.45 14.05
C SER A 95 1.33 2.94 14.23
N MET A 96 2.05 2.23 13.38
CA MET A 96 2.29 0.79 13.51
C MET A 96 3.62 0.56 14.24
N GLY A 97 3.54 0.27 15.54
CA GLY A 97 4.68 -0.33 16.26
C GLY A 97 5.52 0.57 17.16
N ASN A 98 5.20 1.83 17.40
CA ASN A 98 5.94 2.68 18.33
C ASN A 98 5.20 2.89 19.67
N LYS A 99 5.81 2.46 20.77
CA LYS A 99 5.30 2.71 22.14
C LYS A 99 5.36 4.19 22.59
N GLY A 100 5.81 5.09 21.75
CA GLY A 100 5.97 6.53 22.03
C GLY A 100 5.02 7.43 21.24
N VAL A 101 4.01 6.87 20.59
CA VAL A 101 3.04 7.69 19.87
C VAL A 101 2.05 8.29 20.83
N GLU A 102 1.91 9.61 20.70
CA GLU A 102 0.99 10.44 21.46
C GLU A 102 -0.42 9.86 21.53
N SER A 103 -1.06 10.04 22.68
CA SER A 103 -2.46 9.67 22.85
C SER A 103 -3.31 10.38 21.78
N ASN A 104 -4.12 9.63 21.06
CA ASN A 104 -5.14 10.17 20.15
C ASN A 104 -6.46 10.27 20.94
N PRO A 105 -6.75 11.36 21.66
CA PRO A 105 -7.99 11.48 22.40
C PRO A 105 -9.17 11.40 21.40
N GLY A 106 -10.09 10.49 21.66
CA GLY A 106 -11.26 10.30 20.80
C GLY A 106 -11.12 9.30 19.66
N PHE A 107 -9.92 8.86 19.27
CA PHE A 107 -9.74 7.82 18.25
C PHE A 107 -9.23 6.51 18.87
N LYS A 108 -9.97 5.43 18.68
CA LYS A 108 -9.63 4.11 19.23
C LYS A 108 -9.79 3.03 18.19
N PHE A 109 -8.77 2.20 18.05
CA PHE A 109 -8.89 0.96 17.28
C PHE A 109 -9.70 -0.07 18.08
N THR A 110 -10.89 -0.40 17.59
CA THR A 110 -11.73 -1.46 18.15
C THR A 110 -11.57 -2.74 17.33
N LEU A 111 -11.81 -3.91 17.95
CA LEU A 111 -11.76 -5.18 17.23
C LEU A 111 -12.72 -5.25 16.03
N PRO A 112 -13.98 -4.74 16.11
CA PRO A 112 -14.84 -4.65 14.94
C PRO A 112 -14.25 -3.77 13.82
N MET A 113 -13.64 -2.63 14.17
CA MET A 113 -12.99 -1.76 13.18
C MET A 113 -11.80 -2.44 12.49
N ILE A 114 -10.97 -3.15 13.26
CA ILE A 114 -9.83 -3.91 12.70
C ILE A 114 -10.34 -4.96 11.70
N LYS A 115 -11.40 -5.71 12.03
CA LYS A 115 -12.00 -6.68 11.08
C LYS A 115 -12.48 -6.02 9.79
N ARG A 116 -13.12 -4.85 9.87
CA ARG A 116 -13.56 -4.08 8.70
C ARG A 116 -12.39 -3.60 7.84
N LEU A 117 -11.33 -3.12 8.50
CA LEU A 117 -10.10 -2.68 7.81
C LEU A 117 -9.42 -3.86 7.10
N VAL A 118 -9.30 -5.02 7.74
CA VAL A 118 -8.74 -6.23 7.12
C VAL A 118 -9.54 -6.60 5.86
N VAL A 119 -10.87 -6.66 5.95
CA VAL A 119 -11.72 -6.96 4.78
C VAL A 119 -11.55 -5.89 3.68
N ALA A 120 -11.43 -4.62 4.05
CA ALA A 120 -11.23 -3.54 3.08
C ALA A 120 -9.89 -3.66 2.34
N PHE A 121 -8.78 -3.94 3.06
CA PHE A 121 -7.46 -4.14 2.45
C PHE A 121 -7.43 -5.36 1.52
N LEU A 122 -8.02 -6.47 1.95
CA LEU A 122 -8.10 -7.67 1.10
C LEU A 122 -8.89 -7.44 -0.18
N TYR A 123 -9.98 -6.64 -0.15
CA TYR A 123 -10.67 -6.24 -1.37
C TYR A 123 -9.85 -5.28 -2.22
N GLY A 124 -9.10 -4.35 -1.60
CA GLY A 124 -8.20 -3.45 -2.30
C GLY A 124 -7.20 -4.24 -3.15
N ASP A 125 -6.40 -5.09 -2.52
CA ASP A 125 -5.40 -5.91 -3.19
C ASP A 125 -6.01 -6.83 -4.26
N LEU A 126 -7.17 -7.43 -3.95
CA LEU A 126 -7.87 -8.27 -4.92
C LEU A 126 -8.29 -7.49 -6.16
N PHE A 127 -8.91 -6.30 -5.99
CA PHE A 127 -9.36 -5.50 -7.13
C PHE A 127 -8.21 -4.94 -7.95
N GLU A 128 -7.15 -4.44 -7.32
CA GLU A 128 -5.96 -4.01 -8.05
C GLU A 128 -5.42 -5.15 -8.92
N ARG A 129 -5.27 -6.33 -8.35
CA ARG A 129 -4.77 -7.51 -9.06
C ARG A 129 -5.67 -7.90 -10.24
N VAL A 130 -6.98 -8.06 -10.04
CA VAL A 130 -7.86 -8.53 -11.11
C VAL A 130 -8.12 -7.46 -12.17
N VAL A 131 -8.21 -6.18 -11.79
CA VAL A 131 -8.47 -5.07 -12.72
C VAL A 131 -7.25 -4.81 -13.60
N TYR A 132 -6.05 -4.66 -13.01
CA TYR A 132 -4.84 -4.33 -13.77
C TYR A 132 -4.40 -5.47 -14.71
N ARG A 133 -4.75 -6.73 -14.37
CA ARG A 133 -4.47 -7.91 -15.20
C ARG A 133 -5.52 -8.17 -16.29
N THR A 134 -6.66 -7.49 -16.27
CA THR A 134 -7.75 -7.70 -17.25
C THR A 134 -8.00 -6.47 -18.12
N ARG A 135 -7.95 -5.27 -17.55
CA ARG A 135 -8.27 -4.04 -18.27
C ARG A 135 -7.44 -3.81 -19.54
N PRO A 136 -6.11 -4.08 -19.59
CA PRO A 136 -5.35 -3.93 -20.82
C PRO A 136 -5.82 -4.81 -21.99
N TYR A 137 -6.58 -5.87 -21.70
CA TYR A 137 -7.02 -6.86 -22.67
C TYR A 137 -8.53 -6.79 -22.96
N GLU A 138 -9.25 -5.82 -22.39
CA GLU A 138 -10.70 -5.71 -22.61
C GLU A 138 -11.07 -5.59 -24.10
N THR A 139 -12.15 -6.28 -24.51
CA THR A 139 -12.65 -6.21 -25.88
C THR A 139 -13.45 -4.94 -26.15
N GLU A 140 -14.08 -4.41 -25.11
CA GLU A 140 -14.84 -3.17 -25.13
C GLU A 140 -14.27 -2.22 -24.08
N LYS A 141 -13.82 -1.04 -24.51
CA LYS A 141 -13.20 -0.05 -23.64
C LYS A 141 -14.09 0.35 -22.48
N GLY A 142 -13.62 0.23 -21.25
CA GLY A 142 -14.31 0.60 -20.03
C GLY A 142 -15.16 -0.50 -19.42
N MET A 143 -15.27 -1.68 -20.05
CA MET A 143 -16.02 -2.81 -19.52
C MET A 143 -15.47 -3.29 -18.17
N VAL A 144 -14.14 -3.35 -18.03
CA VAL A 144 -13.49 -3.77 -16.79
C VAL A 144 -13.69 -2.75 -15.68
N ASP A 145 -13.59 -1.47 -15.99
CA ASP A 145 -13.85 -0.39 -15.02
C ASP A 145 -15.31 -0.40 -14.54
N GLN A 146 -16.28 -0.61 -15.45
CA GLN A 146 -17.69 -0.73 -15.08
C GLN A 146 -17.94 -1.95 -14.18
N LEU A 147 -17.36 -3.10 -14.52
CA LEU A 147 -17.44 -4.31 -13.71
C LEU A 147 -16.84 -4.10 -12.31
N HIS A 148 -15.71 -3.41 -12.22
CA HIS A 148 -15.09 -3.03 -10.95
C HIS A 148 -16.02 -2.16 -10.10
N GLN A 149 -16.60 -1.10 -10.68
CA GLN A 149 -17.54 -0.22 -9.97
C GLN A 149 -18.78 -0.99 -9.46
N ASP A 150 -19.30 -1.91 -10.24
CA ASP A 150 -20.44 -2.72 -9.83
C ASP A 150 -20.10 -3.68 -8.68
N TRP A 151 -18.89 -4.24 -8.68
CA TRP A 151 -18.41 -5.05 -7.56
C TRP A 151 -18.14 -4.21 -6.31
N LEU A 152 -17.56 -3.01 -6.42
CA LEU A 152 -17.36 -2.11 -5.29
C LEU A 152 -18.69 -1.83 -4.55
N LYS A 153 -19.77 -1.54 -5.29
CA LYS A 153 -21.11 -1.35 -4.71
C LYS A 153 -21.60 -2.61 -3.97
N ARG A 154 -21.38 -3.80 -4.56
CA ARG A 154 -21.84 -5.09 -3.99
C ARG A 154 -21.09 -5.48 -2.71
N VAL A 155 -19.78 -5.19 -2.63
CA VAL A 155 -18.97 -5.56 -1.46
C VAL A 155 -19.00 -4.53 -0.33
N GLU A 156 -19.55 -3.33 -0.57
CA GLU A 156 -19.60 -2.27 0.45
C GLU A 156 -20.25 -2.74 1.76
N ALA A 157 -21.38 -3.43 1.68
CA ALA A 157 -22.07 -3.98 2.85
C ALA A 157 -21.19 -4.98 3.62
N ASN A 158 -20.38 -5.76 2.91
CA ASN A 158 -19.44 -6.69 3.53
C ASN A 158 -18.28 -5.97 4.22
N VAL A 159 -17.75 -4.90 3.66
CA VAL A 159 -16.75 -4.06 4.33
C VAL A 159 -17.35 -3.45 5.61
N ARG A 160 -18.60 -2.96 5.56
CA ARG A 160 -19.30 -2.40 6.72
C ARG A 160 -19.49 -3.38 7.87
N ASN A 161 -19.72 -4.66 7.59
CA ASN A 161 -19.90 -5.69 8.63
C ASN A 161 -18.60 -6.43 9.01
N GLY A 162 -17.58 -6.42 8.16
CA GLY A 162 -16.28 -7.06 8.39
C GLY A 162 -16.32 -8.60 8.41
N SER A 163 -17.27 -9.23 7.72
CA SER A 163 -17.44 -10.68 7.70
C SER A 163 -16.46 -11.38 6.74
N LEU A 164 -15.49 -12.12 7.27
CA LEU A 164 -14.56 -12.92 6.47
C LEU A 164 -15.26 -14.06 5.70
N THR A 165 -16.37 -14.61 6.22
CA THR A 165 -17.14 -15.62 5.51
C THR A 165 -17.76 -15.04 4.24
N GLN A 166 -18.36 -13.85 4.32
CA GLN A 166 -18.91 -13.16 3.17
C GLN A 166 -17.79 -12.71 2.21
N PHE A 167 -16.66 -12.24 2.73
CA PHE A 167 -15.48 -11.94 1.93
C PHE A 167 -15.07 -13.14 1.10
N ASN A 168 -14.89 -14.32 1.70
CA ASN A 168 -14.51 -15.54 1.00
C ASN A 168 -15.52 -15.96 -0.08
N HIS A 169 -16.80 -15.67 0.12
CA HIS A 169 -17.84 -15.92 -0.89
C HIS A 169 -17.73 -14.95 -2.08
N PHE A 170 -17.65 -13.65 -1.81
CA PHE A 170 -17.54 -12.63 -2.86
C PHE A 170 -16.22 -12.70 -3.60
N MET A 171 -15.10 -12.90 -2.90
CA MET A 171 -13.77 -13.04 -3.47
C MET A 171 -13.74 -14.11 -4.57
N LYS A 172 -14.30 -15.30 -4.30
CA LYS A 172 -14.37 -16.37 -5.30
C LYS A 172 -15.22 -15.98 -6.52
N LYS A 173 -16.31 -15.24 -6.28
CA LYS A 173 -17.15 -14.74 -7.38
C LYS A 173 -16.43 -13.68 -8.20
N ILE A 174 -15.72 -12.76 -7.54
CA ILE A 174 -14.92 -11.72 -8.21
C ILE A 174 -13.89 -12.37 -9.11
N ILE A 175 -13.02 -13.24 -8.56
CA ILE A 175 -12.00 -13.94 -9.34
C ILE A 175 -12.61 -14.64 -10.55
N ARG A 176 -13.67 -15.42 -10.34
CA ARG A 176 -14.36 -16.12 -11.41
C ARG A 176 -14.92 -15.17 -12.47
N THR A 177 -15.56 -14.07 -12.05
CA THR A 177 -16.12 -13.10 -12.99
C THR A 177 -15.04 -12.48 -13.87
N PHE A 178 -13.88 -12.12 -13.28
CA PHE A 178 -12.76 -11.56 -14.04
C PHE A 178 -11.99 -12.61 -14.86
N ASP A 179 -12.06 -13.89 -14.52
CA ASP A 179 -11.57 -14.99 -15.35
C ASP A 179 -12.45 -15.25 -16.59
N GLU A 180 -13.76 -15.09 -16.45
CA GLU A 180 -14.76 -15.42 -17.47
C GLU A 180 -15.08 -14.28 -18.45
N ILE A 181 -14.65 -13.03 -18.15
CA ILE A 181 -14.94 -11.93 -19.07
C ILE A 181 -14.18 -12.10 -20.40
N PRO A 182 -14.80 -11.72 -21.54
CA PRO A 182 -14.12 -11.82 -22.84
C PRO A 182 -12.95 -10.84 -22.91
N LEU A 183 -11.78 -11.34 -23.24
CA LEU A 183 -10.56 -10.55 -23.44
C LEU A 183 -9.96 -10.81 -24.81
N GLN A 184 -9.19 -9.86 -25.29
CA GLN A 184 -8.41 -10.00 -26.52
C GLN A 184 -7.30 -11.04 -26.31
N GLU A 185 -7.11 -11.94 -27.29
CA GLU A 185 -6.03 -12.94 -27.28
C GLU A 185 -4.72 -12.33 -27.82
N ILE A 186 -4.19 -11.34 -27.12
CA ILE A 186 -2.93 -10.67 -27.44
C ILE A 186 -1.96 -10.80 -26.27
N LYS A 187 -0.66 -10.76 -26.57
CA LYS A 187 0.37 -10.67 -25.52
C LYS A 187 0.84 -9.24 -25.41
N LYS A 188 0.85 -8.74 -24.20
CA LYS A 188 1.41 -7.42 -23.88
C LYS A 188 2.66 -7.59 -23.00
N PRO A 189 3.65 -6.70 -23.11
CA PRO A 189 4.76 -6.69 -22.17
C PRO A 189 4.23 -6.41 -20.76
N LYS A 190 4.68 -7.21 -19.79
CA LYS A 190 4.37 -6.98 -18.37
C LYS A 190 5.39 -6.02 -17.79
N VAL A 191 4.92 -5.04 -17.02
CA VAL A 191 5.74 -4.05 -16.34
C VAL A 191 5.38 -4.02 -14.86
N GLY A 192 6.34 -4.41 -14.02
CA GLY A 192 6.21 -4.31 -12.56
C GLY A 192 6.30 -2.87 -12.10
N VAL A 193 5.40 -2.43 -11.23
CA VAL A 193 5.43 -1.11 -10.60
C VAL A 193 5.73 -1.27 -9.13
N VAL A 194 6.94 -0.92 -8.73
CA VAL A 194 7.42 -1.00 -7.34
C VAL A 194 7.89 0.37 -6.88
N GLY A 195 8.22 0.55 -5.63
CA GLY A 195 8.77 1.80 -5.11
C GLY A 195 8.21 2.22 -3.77
N GLU A 196 8.26 3.52 -3.50
CA GLU A 196 7.75 4.11 -2.27
C GLU A 196 6.23 3.95 -2.19
N ILE A 197 5.74 3.54 -1.03
CA ILE A 197 4.38 3.04 -0.86
C ILE A 197 3.30 4.07 -1.24
N LEU A 198 3.43 5.34 -0.84
CA LEU A 198 2.45 6.38 -1.21
C LEU A 198 2.50 6.62 -2.73
N VAL A 199 3.70 6.78 -3.28
CA VAL A 199 3.87 7.07 -4.70
C VAL A 199 3.42 5.88 -5.56
N LYS A 200 3.71 4.66 -5.14
CA LYS A 200 3.29 3.44 -5.86
C LYS A 200 1.77 3.36 -6.04
N TYR A 201 0.99 3.71 -5.01
CA TYR A 201 -0.47 3.55 -5.02
C TYR A 201 -1.27 4.84 -5.28
N SER A 202 -0.62 6.02 -5.33
CA SER A 202 -1.31 7.29 -5.55
C SER A 202 -1.16 7.77 -7.00
N PRO A 203 -2.23 7.74 -7.82
CA PRO A 203 -2.19 8.23 -9.19
C PRO A 203 -1.69 9.67 -9.31
N THR A 204 -2.08 10.56 -8.40
CA THR A 204 -1.60 11.95 -8.37
C THR A 204 -0.10 12.04 -8.12
N ALA A 205 0.43 11.20 -7.22
CA ALA A 205 1.85 11.24 -6.88
C ALA A 205 2.75 10.57 -7.94
N ASN A 206 2.20 9.66 -8.77
CA ASN A 206 2.95 8.90 -9.77
C ASN A 206 2.58 9.24 -11.23
N ASN A 207 1.80 10.32 -11.46
CA ASN A 207 1.31 10.71 -12.78
C ASN A 207 0.50 9.60 -13.49
N ASP A 208 -0.30 8.84 -12.71
CA ASP A 208 -1.16 7.75 -13.18
C ASP A 208 -0.38 6.68 -14.00
N ILE A 209 0.76 6.25 -13.47
CA ILE A 209 1.70 5.35 -14.14
C ILE A 209 1.04 4.08 -14.68
N VAL A 210 0.05 3.53 -13.96
CA VAL A 210 -0.66 2.32 -14.41
C VAL A 210 -1.43 2.59 -15.71
N ARG A 211 -2.18 3.70 -15.76
CA ARG A 211 -2.91 4.11 -16.97
C ARG A 211 -1.95 4.42 -18.11
N LEU A 212 -0.88 5.12 -17.82
CA LEU A 212 0.16 5.41 -18.83
C LEU A 212 0.72 4.12 -19.44
N LEU A 213 1.07 3.12 -18.60
CA LEU A 213 1.57 1.84 -19.10
C LEU A 213 0.53 1.09 -19.95
N GLU A 214 -0.74 1.13 -19.56
CA GLU A 214 -1.82 0.52 -20.32
C GLU A 214 -2.07 1.23 -21.66
N GLU A 215 -1.99 2.55 -21.70
CA GLU A 215 -2.08 3.36 -22.94
C GLU A 215 -0.93 3.11 -23.89
N GLU A 216 0.28 2.89 -23.37
CA GLU A 216 1.46 2.49 -24.13
C GLU A 216 1.45 0.99 -24.52
N GLY A 217 0.39 0.27 -24.18
CA GLY A 217 0.19 -1.12 -24.61
C GLY A 217 0.80 -2.18 -23.70
N ALA A 218 1.14 -1.87 -22.47
CA ALA A 218 1.67 -2.79 -21.48
C ALA A 218 0.58 -3.29 -20.48
N GLU A 219 0.92 -4.33 -19.73
CA GLU A 219 0.18 -4.79 -18.54
C GLU A 219 0.95 -4.35 -17.29
N ALA A 220 0.34 -3.54 -16.45
CA ALA A 220 0.91 -3.16 -15.17
C ALA A 220 0.73 -4.26 -14.12
N VAL A 221 1.80 -4.57 -13.39
CA VAL A 221 1.82 -5.53 -12.28
C VAL A 221 2.24 -4.82 -11.01
N VAL A 222 1.28 -4.57 -10.12
CA VAL A 222 1.50 -3.86 -8.86
C VAL A 222 1.44 -4.87 -7.71
N PRO A 223 2.49 -4.97 -6.87
CA PRO A 223 2.48 -5.82 -5.67
C PRO A 223 1.46 -5.35 -4.63
N ASP A 224 0.93 -6.31 -3.85
CA ASP A 224 -0.12 -6.09 -2.86
C ASP A 224 0.33 -5.26 -1.65
N ILE A 225 -0.57 -4.45 -1.08
CA ILE A 225 -0.29 -3.63 0.12
C ILE A 225 -0.21 -4.48 1.40
N VAL A 226 -0.92 -5.61 1.47
CA VAL A 226 -0.87 -6.52 2.63
C VAL A 226 0.54 -7.12 2.78
N GLY A 227 1.28 -7.32 1.68
CA GLY A 227 2.69 -7.69 1.71
C GLY A 227 3.55 -6.73 2.52
N PHE A 228 3.31 -5.42 2.41
CA PHE A 228 4.01 -4.41 3.22
C PHE A 228 3.65 -4.48 4.71
N MET A 229 2.43 -4.88 5.05
CA MET A 229 2.06 -5.14 6.46
C MET A 229 2.83 -6.34 7.01
N ASN A 230 2.89 -7.44 6.27
CA ASN A 230 3.68 -8.63 6.62
C ASN A 230 5.17 -8.31 6.78
N TYR A 231 5.74 -7.50 5.87
CA TYR A 231 7.09 -6.97 5.98
C TYR A 231 7.32 -6.22 7.29
N SER A 232 6.41 -5.32 7.66
CA SER A 232 6.51 -4.53 8.89
C SER A 232 6.50 -5.41 10.14
N LEU A 233 5.73 -6.49 10.13
CA LEU A 233 5.70 -7.50 11.20
C LEU A 233 6.98 -8.34 11.20
N TYR A 234 7.46 -8.78 10.04
CA TYR A 234 8.70 -9.55 9.92
C TYR A 234 9.90 -8.77 10.46
N ASN A 235 9.94 -7.46 10.27
CA ASN A 235 10.98 -6.61 10.84
C ASN A 235 11.04 -6.64 12.38
N GLN A 236 9.95 -6.93 13.09
CA GLN A 236 9.98 -7.11 14.56
C GLN A 236 10.66 -8.42 14.93
N ILE A 237 10.55 -9.47 14.10
CA ILE A 237 11.24 -10.73 14.28
C ILE A 237 12.75 -10.51 14.11
N TRP A 238 13.15 -9.88 13.01
CA TRP A 238 14.54 -9.56 12.71
C TRP A 238 15.18 -8.68 13.80
N LYS A 239 14.46 -7.64 14.27
CA LYS A 239 14.93 -6.75 15.36
C LYS A 239 15.12 -7.49 16.68
N TYR A 240 14.31 -8.49 16.99
CA TYR A 240 14.55 -9.34 18.15
C TYR A 240 15.86 -10.11 18.00
N GLU A 241 16.11 -10.68 16.85
CA GLU A 241 17.27 -11.56 16.60
C GLU A 241 18.58 -10.77 16.51
N ASN A 242 18.56 -9.53 16.04
CA ASN A 242 19.74 -8.74 15.71
C ASN A 242 19.93 -7.47 16.56
N MET A 243 18.87 -6.94 17.18
CA MET A 243 18.88 -5.64 17.88
C MET A 243 18.40 -5.72 19.34
N GLY A 244 18.20 -6.92 19.88
CA GLY A 244 17.80 -7.10 21.28
C GLY A 244 16.38 -6.63 21.62
N MET A 245 15.47 -6.57 20.66
CA MET A 245 14.06 -6.26 20.90
C MET A 245 13.39 -7.36 21.75
N SER A 246 12.24 -7.06 22.36
CA SER A 246 11.59 -7.98 23.28
C SER A 246 11.09 -9.25 22.60
N LYS A 247 11.24 -10.40 23.25
CA LYS A 247 10.68 -11.70 22.81
C LYS A 247 9.16 -11.67 22.66
N GLN A 248 8.48 -10.82 23.43
CA GLN A 248 7.04 -10.64 23.33
C GLN A 248 6.66 -9.98 21.99
N SER A 249 7.42 -8.97 21.53
CA SER A 249 7.18 -8.32 20.23
C SER A 249 7.38 -9.32 19.08
N LYS A 250 8.42 -10.17 19.12
CA LYS A 250 8.62 -11.25 18.16
C LYS A 250 7.43 -12.20 18.10
N ARG A 251 7.00 -12.75 19.25
CA ARG A 251 5.87 -13.69 19.31
C ARG A 251 4.56 -13.08 18.79
N LEU A 252 4.32 -11.82 19.11
CA LEU A 252 3.13 -11.10 18.62
C LEU A 252 3.19 -10.92 17.10
N ALA A 253 4.36 -10.57 16.56
CA ALA A 253 4.54 -10.43 15.12
C ALA A 253 4.37 -11.77 14.38
N GLU A 254 4.99 -12.85 14.86
CA GLU A 254 4.83 -14.21 14.31
C GLU A 254 3.35 -14.64 14.32
N PHE A 255 2.64 -14.37 15.41
CA PHE A 255 1.23 -14.67 15.53
C PHE A 255 0.39 -13.84 14.55
N ALA A 256 0.67 -12.53 14.41
CA ALA A 256 -0.03 -11.65 13.49
C ALA A 256 0.18 -12.08 12.02
N ILE A 257 1.41 -12.42 11.61
CA ILE A 257 1.69 -12.95 10.26
C ILE A 257 0.87 -14.22 10.02
N LYS A 258 0.87 -15.17 10.95
CA LYS A 258 0.07 -16.42 10.83
C LYS A 258 -1.43 -16.14 10.66
N ILE A 259 -1.97 -15.14 11.35
CA ILE A 259 -3.39 -14.75 11.20
C ILE A 259 -3.62 -14.15 9.81
N ILE A 260 -2.74 -13.29 9.31
CA ILE A 260 -2.85 -12.72 7.96
C ILE A 260 -2.81 -13.84 6.93
N GLU A 261 -1.81 -14.71 6.98
CA GLU A 261 -1.68 -15.86 6.07
C GLU A 261 -2.92 -16.78 6.11
N LEU A 262 -3.50 -17.02 7.31
CA LEU A 262 -4.72 -17.82 7.45
C LEU A 262 -5.93 -17.15 6.77
N VAL A 263 -6.02 -15.83 6.86
CA VAL A 263 -7.11 -15.05 6.25
C VAL A 263 -6.92 -14.96 4.73
N GLU A 264 -5.69 -14.85 4.23
CA GLU A 264 -5.35 -14.80 2.81
C GLU A 264 -5.42 -16.16 2.12
N LYS A 265 -5.22 -17.27 2.84
CA LYS A 265 -5.15 -18.62 2.28
C LYS A 265 -6.31 -19.00 1.35
N PRO A 266 -7.60 -18.69 1.62
CA PRO A 266 -8.68 -18.97 0.67
C PRO A 266 -8.55 -18.17 -0.62
N MET A 267 -8.04 -16.92 -0.55
CA MET A 267 -7.81 -16.06 -1.70
C MET A 267 -6.62 -16.56 -2.52
N ASP A 268 -5.50 -16.86 -1.90
CA ASP A 268 -4.34 -17.47 -2.55
C ASP A 268 -4.73 -18.75 -3.30
N LYS A 269 -5.48 -19.66 -2.63
CA LYS A 269 -5.95 -20.88 -3.27
C LYS A 269 -6.88 -20.64 -4.47
N ALA A 270 -7.68 -19.60 -4.45
CA ALA A 270 -8.56 -19.24 -5.55
C ALA A 270 -7.78 -18.60 -6.71
N LEU A 271 -6.84 -17.73 -6.41
CA LEU A 271 -5.95 -17.09 -7.40
C LEU A 271 -5.09 -18.14 -8.12
N ARG A 272 -4.44 -19.06 -7.40
CA ARG A 272 -3.64 -20.15 -8.01
C ARG A 272 -4.43 -21.11 -8.88
N LYS A 273 -5.76 -21.09 -8.81
CA LYS A 273 -6.64 -21.88 -9.71
C LYS A 273 -7.10 -21.10 -10.92
N SER A 274 -6.93 -19.80 -10.90
CA SER A 274 -7.20 -18.93 -12.03
C SER A 274 -6.20 -19.22 -13.16
N VAL A 275 -6.64 -19.00 -14.39
CA VAL A 275 -5.76 -19.07 -15.56
C VAL A 275 -5.02 -17.74 -15.81
N ARG A 276 -5.35 -16.68 -15.05
CA ARG A 276 -4.88 -15.30 -15.28
C ARG A 276 -4.11 -14.71 -14.13
N PHE A 277 -4.41 -15.13 -12.89
CA PHE A 277 -3.91 -14.46 -11.70
C PHE A 277 -2.92 -15.33 -10.94
N ASP A 278 -1.82 -14.74 -10.50
CA ASP A 278 -0.82 -15.40 -9.69
C ASP A 278 -1.27 -15.44 -8.21
N GLY A 279 -0.75 -16.40 -7.45
CA GLY A 279 -0.99 -16.52 -6.01
C GLY A 279 -0.30 -15.43 -5.18
N ILE A 280 -0.43 -15.55 -3.86
CA ILE A 280 0.21 -14.67 -2.88
C ILE A 280 1.54 -15.30 -2.44
N HIS A 281 2.53 -14.48 -2.17
CA HIS A 281 3.88 -14.91 -1.81
C HIS A 281 4.12 -14.79 -0.31
N SER A 282 4.85 -15.76 0.25
CA SER A 282 5.21 -15.76 1.66
C SER A 282 6.27 -14.68 1.96
N ILE A 283 6.06 -13.90 3.01
CA ILE A 283 7.03 -12.91 3.46
C ILE A 283 8.37 -13.55 3.86
N TYR A 284 8.36 -14.80 4.33
CA TYR A 284 9.57 -15.53 4.69
C TYR A 284 10.40 -15.88 3.45
N ASP A 285 9.77 -16.31 2.36
CA ASP A 285 10.44 -16.59 1.09
C ASP A 285 10.98 -15.31 0.46
N MET A 286 10.20 -14.24 0.48
CA MET A 286 10.62 -12.92 0.01
C MET A 286 11.84 -12.41 0.80
N ALA A 287 11.88 -12.57 2.13
CA ALA A 287 13.03 -12.21 2.95
C ALA A 287 14.27 -13.05 2.63
N ALA A 288 14.09 -14.35 2.42
CA ALA A 288 15.17 -15.25 2.03
C ALA A 288 15.79 -14.88 0.68
N ASP A 289 14.95 -14.47 -0.28
CA ASP A 289 15.41 -14.05 -1.60
C ASP A 289 16.12 -12.68 -1.56
N ALA A 290 15.52 -11.69 -0.90
CA ALA A 290 16.16 -10.39 -0.74
C ALA A 290 17.53 -10.49 -0.03
N SER A 291 17.68 -11.40 0.92
CA SER A 291 18.92 -11.61 1.66
C SER A 291 20.11 -12.04 0.79
N LYS A 292 19.84 -12.55 -0.42
CA LYS A 292 20.88 -12.91 -1.41
C LYS A 292 21.47 -11.69 -2.11
N ILE A 293 20.75 -10.58 -2.12
CA ILE A 293 21.13 -9.34 -2.82
C ILE A 293 21.61 -8.28 -1.82
N LEU A 294 20.85 -8.09 -0.73
CA LEU A 294 21.18 -7.09 0.29
C LEU A 294 20.83 -7.59 1.69
N SER A 295 21.41 -6.93 2.70
CA SER A 295 21.06 -7.25 4.10
C SER A 295 19.61 -6.86 4.40
N ILE A 296 18.81 -7.79 4.95
CA ILE A 296 17.48 -7.51 5.47
C ILE A 296 17.48 -6.60 6.71
N GLY A 297 18.65 -6.21 7.21
CA GLY A 297 18.86 -5.10 8.14
C GLY A 297 18.49 -3.74 7.55
N ASN A 298 18.35 -3.61 6.23
CA ASN A 298 17.74 -2.46 5.56
C ASN A 298 16.21 -2.49 5.72
N HIS A 299 15.72 -2.32 6.96
CA HIS A 299 14.32 -2.52 7.35
C HIS A 299 13.56 -1.21 7.60
N THR A 300 14.01 -0.10 7.04
CA THR A 300 13.42 1.23 7.21
C THR A 300 12.68 1.66 5.94
N GLY A 301 11.50 2.25 6.09
CA GLY A 301 10.60 2.50 4.96
C GLY A 301 10.18 1.19 4.32
N GLU A 302 10.21 1.10 2.99
CA GLU A 302 10.00 -0.14 2.25
C GLU A 302 11.15 -1.14 2.46
N GLY A 303 12.35 -0.62 2.69
CA GLY A 303 13.53 -1.39 3.03
C GLY A 303 13.77 -2.55 2.07
N TRP A 304 14.26 -3.68 2.60
CA TRP A 304 14.54 -4.89 1.82
C TRP A 304 13.31 -5.44 1.06
N PHE A 305 12.11 -5.07 1.48
CA PHE A 305 10.87 -5.53 0.85
C PHE A 305 10.74 -5.04 -0.60
N LEU A 306 11.14 -3.79 -0.88
CA LEU A 306 11.18 -3.27 -2.24
C LEU A 306 12.08 -4.11 -3.17
N THR A 307 13.24 -4.53 -2.69
CA THR A 307 14.12 -5.43 -3.45
C THR A 307 13.49 -6.81 -3.60
N ALA A 308 12.81 -7.31 -2.56
CA ALA A 308 12.08 -8.58 -2.63
C ALA A 308 10.95 -8.55 -3.66
N GLU A 309 10.19 -7.45 -3.74
CA GLU A 309 9.16 -7.27 -4.79
C GLU A 309 9.77 -7.34 -6.20
N MET A 310 10.93 -6.72 -6.42
CA MET A 310 11.62 -6.81 -7.72
C MET A 310 12.01 -8.25 -8.06
N ILE A 311 12.59 -8.99 -7.11
CA ILE A 311 12.98 -10.39 -7.31
C ILE A 311 11.74 -11.24 -7.64
N GLU A 312 10.65 -11.03 -6.90
CA GLU A 312 9.42 -11.79 -7.07
C GLU A 312 8.80 -11.56 -8.45
N LEU A 313 8.77 -10.32 -8.92
CA LEU A 313 8.31 -9.97 -10.26
C LEU A 313 9.14 -10.68 -11.33
N LEU A 314 10.47 -10.67 -11.21
CA LEU A 314 11.38 -11.34 -12.16
C LEU A 314 11.16 -12.85 -12.19
N LYS A 315 10.91 -13.51 -11.05
CA LYS A 315 10.59 -14.93 -10.97
C LYS A 315 9.29 -15.31 -11.68
N HIS A 316 8.37 -14.34 -11.82
CA HIS A 316 7.07 -14.51 -12.47
C HIS A 316 7.04 -13.91 -13.88
N GLU A 317 8.20 -13.86 -14.54
CA GLU A 317 8.36 -13.41 -15.93
C GLU A 317 7.95 -11.94 -16.17
N VAL A 318 7.95 -11.11 -15.11
CA VAL A 318 7.79 -9.66 -15.23
C VAL A 318 9.17 -9.03 -15.33
N ASN A 319 9.72 -9.01 -16.54
CA ASN A 319 11.13 -8.64 -16.78
C ASN A 319 11.38 -7.14 -16.92
N ASN A 320 10.32 -6.33 -16.98
CA ASN A 320 10.41 -4.88 -17.01
C ASN A 320 9.89 -4.34 -15.69
N ILE A 321 10.64 -3.45 -15.04
CA ILE A 321 10.26 -2.90 -13.74
C ILE A 321 10.43 -1.38 -13.76
N VAL A 322 9.40 -0.66 -13.35
CA VAL A 322 9.43 0.75 -13.03
C VAL A 322 9.49 0.90 -11.52
N CYS A 323 10.58 1.47 -11.02
CA CYS A 323 10.75 1.78 -9.61
C CYS A 323 10.36 3.25 -9.34
N MET A 324 9.23 3.43 -8.67
CA MET A 324 8.69 4.75 -8.31
C MET A 324 9.46 5.30 -7.11
N GLN A 325 10.53 6.04 -7.43
CA GLN A 325 11.42 6.60 -6.42
C GLN A 325 11.21 8.12 -6.29
N PRO A 326 10.55 8.56 -5.20
CA PRO A 326 10.32 9.99 -5.00
C PRO A 326 11.59 10.73 -4.56
N PHE A 327 11.62 12.04 -4.83
CA PHE A 327 12.66 12.91 -4.33
C PHE A 327 12.78 12.81 -2.80
N GLY A 328 14.02 12.78 -2.31
CA GLY A 328 14.34 12.79 -0.88
C GLY A 328 14.00 11.50 -0.11
N CYS A 329 13.59 10.42 -0.78
CA CYS A 329 13.31 9.15 -0.13
C CYS A 329 14.60 8.36 0.12
N LEU A 330 15.16 8.46 1.33
CA LEU A 330 16.40 7.79 1.70
C LEU A 330 16.35 6.26 1.54
N PRO A 331 15.35 5.53 2.07
CA PRO A 331 15.31 4.07 1.91
C PRO A 331 15.30 3.63 0.45
N ASN A 332 14.53 4.30 -0.41
CA ASN A 332 14.44 3.94 -1.83
C ASN A 332 15.74 4.19 -2.60
N HIS A 333 16.55 5.18 -2.20
CA HIS A 333 17.88 5.36 -2.79
C HIS A 333 18.79 4.15 -2.54
N ILE A 334 18.66 3.50 -1.39
CA ILE A 334 19.47 2.35 -0.99
C ILE A 334 18.93 1.06 -1.64
N VAL A 335 17.67 0.74 -1.38
CA VAL A 335 17.08 -0.58 -1.70
C VAL A 335 16.34 -0.61 -3.06
N GLY A 336 16.07 0.53 -3.65
CA GLY A 336 15.56 0.68 -5.01
C GLY A 336 16.71 0.97 -5.97
N LYS A 337 17.19 2.22 -6.03
CA LYS A 337 18.24 2.64 -6.96
C LYS A 337 19.57 1.91 -6.74
N GLY A 338 19.97 1.71 -5.49
CA GLY A 338 21.25 1.08 -5.16
C GLY A 338 21.41 -0.38 -5.59
N VAL A 339 20.31 -1.06 -5.94
CA VAL A 339 20.34 -2.46 -6.39
C VAL A 339 20.09 -2.61 -7.91
N ILE A 340 19.84 -1.53 -8.65
CA ILE A 340 19.50 -1.60 -10.09
C ILE A 340 20.63 -2.25 -10.91
N GLU A 341 21.89 -1.98 -10.58
CA GLU A 341 23.05 -2.51 -11.29
C GLU A 341 23.47 -3.92 -10.81
N THR A 342 22.76 -4.47 -9.82
CA THR A 342 23.02 -5.83 -9.38
C THR A 342 22.67 -6.78 -10.52
N PRO A 343 23.55 -7.76 -10.86
CA PRO A 343 23.20 -8.75 -11.88
C PRO A 343 22.03 -9.59 -11.37
N TRP A 344 20.84 -9.28 -11.85
CA TRP A 344 19.60 -10.02 -11.60
C TRP A 344 19.62 -11.32 -12.42
N THR A 345 20.61 -12.18 -12.15
CA THR A 345 20.58 -13.52 -12.68
C THR A 345 19.42 -14.24 -12.02
N THR A 346 18.36 -14.51 -12.78
CA THR A 346 17.36 -15.50 -12.38
C THR A 346 18.12 -16.72 -11.87
N PRO A 347 17.93 -17.16 -10.60
CA PRO A 347 18.44 -18.44 -10.20
C PRO A 347 17.89 -19.47 -11.20
N ALA A 348 18.76 -20.25 -11.81
CA ALA A 348 18.32 -21.36 -12.65
C ALA A 348 17.26 -22.13 -11.87
N PRO A 349 16.13 -22.56 -12.49
CA PRO A 349 15.15 -23.37 -11.81
C PRO A 349 15.90 -24.54 -11.18
N LEU A 350 15.81 -24.65 -9.87
CA LEU A 350 16.31 -25.82 -9.15
C LEU A 350 15.51 -26.99 -9.71
N GLY A 351 16.21 -27.81 -10.52
CA GLY A 351 15.68 -29.04 -11.13
C GLY A 351 15.34 -30.11 -10.08
#